data_5788e627759dcd74ada6ec6cb234e669
#
_entry.id   5788e627759dcd74ada6ec6cb234e669
#
_cell.length_a   1.000
_cell.length_b   1.000
_cell.length_c   1.000
_cell.angle_alpha   90.00
_cell.angle_beta   90.00
_cell.angle_gamma   90.00
#
_symmetry.space_group_name_H-M   'P 1'
#
loop_
_entity.id
_entity.type
_entity.pdbx_description
1 polymer ?
#
loop_
_entity_poly.entity_id
_entity_poly.type
_entity_poly.pdbx_seq_one_letter_code
_entity_poly.pdbx_strand_id
1 'polypeptide(L)'
;MKQFMTVSEAAIEFDRSKATIARTLKEIKSMPDRYDELNYIGSGSKELIRTACLLDYWKYADMLATCPELAPKYIPSRYEMELRITQEYPTAREIAKEVLRILRKE
;
A
#
# COMPACT_ATOMS: atom_id res chain seq x y z
N MET A 1 -3.76 -9.78 -2.82
CA MET A 1 -2.57 -8.89 -2.93
C MET A 1 -1.52 -9.36 -1.94
N LYS A 2 -0.27 -9.47 -2.38
CA LYS A 2 0.83 -9.96 -1.53
C LYS A 2 1.22 -8.93 -0.47
N GLN A 3 1.70 -9.41 0.67
CA GLN A 3 2.22 -8.55 1.74
C GLN A 3 3.52 -7.85 1.34
N PHE A 4 4.37 -8.52 0.56
CA PHE A 4 5.61 -7.98 0.00
C PHE A 4 5.64 -8.20 -1.50
N MET A 5 6.15 -7.21 -2.24
CA MET A 5 6.22 -7.24 -3.69
C MET A 5 7.56 -6.75 -4.20
N THR A 6 8.00 -7.28 -5.34
CA THR A 6 9.10 -6.68 -6.10
C THR A 6 8.59 -5.43 -6.84
N VAL A 7 9.50 -4.61 -7.35
CA VAL A 7 9.14 -3.45 -8.19
C VAL A 7 8.30 -3.88 -9.39
N SER A 8 8.67 -4.99 -10.03
CA SER A 8 7.94 -5.53 -11.18
C SER A 8 6.53 -5.96 -10.84
N GLU A 9 6.36 -6.67 -9.72
CA GLU A 9 5.05 -7.09 -9.24
C GLU A 9 4.15 -5.90 -8.87
N ALA A 10 4.71 -4.90 -8.20
CA ALA A 10 3.99 -3.68 -7.83
C ALA A 10 3.56 -2.89 -9.06
N ALA A 11 4.40 -2.80 -10.08
CA ALA A 11 4.09 -2.11 -11.32
C ALA A 11 2.85 -2.71 -12.00
N ILE A 12 2.75 -4.03 -12.03
CA ILE A 12 1.61 -4.75 -12.60
C ILE A 12 0.36 -4.56 -11.72
N GLU A 13 0.50 -4.80 -10.43
CA GLU A 13 -0.61 -4.77 -9.48
C GLU A 13 -1.30 -3.40 -9.42
N PHE A 14 -0.51 -2.32 -9.45
CA PHE A 14 -1.03 -0.96 -9.31
C PHE A 14 -1.13 -0.21 -10.64
N ASP A 15 -0.88 -0.89 -11.76
CA ASP A 15 -0.93 -0.32 -13.11
C ASP A 15 -0.10 0.97 -13.21
N ARG A 16 1.17 0.86 -12.78
CA ARG A 16 2.13 1.95 -12.81
C ARG A 16 3.42 1.48 -13.47
N SER A 17 4.21 2.42 -14.00
CA SER A 17 5.52 2.06 -14.58
C SER A 17 6.50 1.64 -13.49
N LYS A 18 7.46 0.79 -13.85
CA LYS A 18 8.55 0.41 -12.94
C LYS A 18 9.33 1.64 -12.45
N ALA A 19 9.50 2.63 -13.33
CA ALA A 19 10.18 3.89 -12.97
C ALA A 19 9.42 4.63 -11.86
N THR A 20 8.09 4.67 -11.93
CA THR A 20 7.25 5.29 -10.90
C THR A 20 7.37 4.54 -9.58
N ILE A 21 7.33 3.21 -9.59
CA ILE A 21 7.48 2.39 -8.38
C ILE A 21 8.88 2.59 -7.78
N ALA A 22 9.93 2.60 -8.60
CA ALA A 22 11.30 2.81 -8.13
C ALA A 22 11.48 4.18 -7.49
N ARG A 23 10.86 5.21 -8.06
CA ARG A 23 10.88 6.57 -7.51
C ARG A 23 10.15 6.61 -6.16
N THR A 24 8.98 5.99 -6.08
CA THR A 24 8.22 5.87 -4.84
C THR A 24 9.04 5.19 -3.76
N LEU A 25 9.72 4.09 -4.11
CA LEU A 25 10.57 3.36 -3.18
C LEU A 25 11.72 4.23 -2.67
N LYS A 26 12.33 5.04 -3.54
CA LYS A 26 13.38 5.97 -3.17
C LYS A 26 12.88 7.03 -2.17
N GLU A 27 11.68 7.56 -2.41
CA GLU A 27 11.04 8.52 -1.49
C GLU A 27 10.75 7.88 -0.14
N ILE A 28 10.25 6.66 -0.13
CA ILE A 28 9.99 5.90 1.09
C ILE A 28 11.27 5.72 1.90
N LYS A 29 12.36 5.33 1.24
CA LYS A 29 13.66 5.12 1.89
C LYS A 29 14.28 6.42 2.42
N SER A 30 13.84 7.58 1.92
CA SER A 30 14.28 8.88 2.42
C SER A 30 13.63 9.26 3.75
N MET A 31 12.66 8.50 4.22
CA MET A 31 11.92 8.76 5.47
C MET A 31 12.05 7.59 6.45
N PRO A 32 13.27 7.33 6.99
CA PRO A 32 13.50 6.17 7.85
C PRO A 32 12.77 6.24 9.19
N ASP A 33 12.39 7.44 9.65
CA ASP A 33 11.62 7.60 10.89
C ASP A 33 10.19 7.10 10.76
N ARG A 34 9.62 7.17 9.56
CA ARG A 34 8.27 6.69 9.29
C ARG A 34 8.28 5.26 8.75
N TYR A 35 9.17 4.98 7.81
CA TYR A 35 9.29 3.68 7.14
C TYR A 35 10.65 3.08 7.46
N ASP A 36 10.72 2.28 8.50
CA ASP A 36 11.96 1.64 8.93
C ASP A 36 12.39 0.51 7.97
N GLU A 37 13.56 -0.05 8.22
CA GLU A 37 14.15 -1.10 7.37
C GLU A 37 13.39 -2.43 7.39
N LEU A 38 12.40 -2.60 8.27
CA LEU A 38 11.55 -3.79 8.28
C LEU A 38 10.55 -3.80 7.12
N ASN A 39 10.42 -2.68 6.40
CA ASN A 39 9.49 -2.55 5.27
C ASN A 39 10.07 -3.02 3.95
N TYR A 40 11.35 -3.35 3.89
CA TYR A 40 11.98 -3.88 2.67
C TYR A 40 12.96 -4.98 2.99
N ILE A 41 13.05 -5.95 2.09
CA ILE A 41 13.86 -7.16 2.24
C ILE A 41 14.69 -7.36 0.99
N GLY A 42 15.98 -7.60 1.16
CA GLY A 42 16.89 -7.85 0.04
C GLY A 42 17.38 -6.56 -0.62
N SER A 43 17.92 -6.70 -1.82
CA SER A 43 18.48 -5.58 -2.57
C SER A 43 18.42 -5.85 -4.09
N GLY A 44 18.61 -4.78 -4.87
CA GLY A 44 18.62 -4.87 -6.32
C GLY A 44 17.25 -5.21 -6.92
N SER A 45 17.24 -5.94 -8.02
CA SER A 45 16.03 -6.27 -8.77
C SER A 45 15.10 -7.24 -8.02
N LYS A 46 15.62 -7.93 -7.00
CA LYS A 46 14.85 -8.88 -6.18
C LYS A 46 14.42 -8.30 -4.83
N GLU A 47 14.65 -7.01 -4.63
CA GLU A 47 14.21 -6.35 -3.41
C GLU A 47 12.70 -6.39 -3.28
N LEU A 48 12.24 -6.73 -2.07
CA LEU A 48 10.82 -6.77 -1.74
C LEU A 48 10.47 -5.55 -0.90
N ILE A 49 9.40 -4.86 -1.28
CA ILE A 49 8.84 -3.75 -0.52
C ILE A 49 7.51 -4.18 0.09
N ARG A 50 7.27 -3.78 1.33
CA ARG A 50 5.99 -4.05 2.00
C ARG A 50 4.87 -3.29 1.31
N THR A 51 3.84 -3.99 0.89
CA THR A 51 2.72 -3.41 0.16
C THR A 51 2.03 -2.31 0.97
N ALA A 52 1.87 -2.52 2.28
CA ALA A 52 1.30 -1.53 3.18
C ALA A 52 2.05 -0.19 3.12
N CYS A 53 3.36 -0.23 2.98
CA CYS A 53 4.23 0.95 2.87
C CYS A 53 3.92 1.75 1.61
N LEU A 54 3.74 1.09 0.46
CA LEU A 54 3.35 1.74 -0.79
C LEU A 54 1.98 2.42 -0.66
N LEU A 55 1.01 1.71 -0.09
CA LEU A 55 -0.34 2.23 0.09
C LEU A 55 -0.35 3.44 1.02
N ASP A 56 0.40 3.39 2.12
CA ASP A 56 0.50 4.50 3.06
C ASP A 56 1.14 5.72 2.41
N TYR A 57 2.25 5.53 1.70
CA TYR A 57 2.93 6.64 1.03
C TYR A 57 2.02 7.32 0.01
N TRP A 58 1.34 6.56 -0.84
CA TRP A 58 0.45 7.14 -1.85
C TRP A 58 -0.75 7.86 -1.24
N LYS A 59 -1.23 7.38 -0.09
CA LYS A 59 -2.34 8.02 0.62
C LYS A 59 -1.95 9.37 1.21
N TYR A 60 -0.74 9.48 1.75
CA TYR A 60 -0.28 10.65 2.50
C TYR A 60 0.86 11.42 1.83
N ALA A 61 1.17 11.15 0.57
CA ALA A 61 2.34 11.75 -0.11
C ALA A 61 2.36 13.28 -0.03
N ASP A 62 1.25 13.93 -0.33
CA ASP A 62 1.15 15.40 -0.31
C ASP A 62 1.33 15.94 1.10
N MET A 63 0.72 15.31 2.08
CA MET A 63 0.82 15.70 3.49
C MET A 63 2.26 15.51 4.00
N LEU A 64 2.91 14.40 3.64
CA LEU A 64 4.30 14.13 4.01
C LEU A 64 5.27 15.13 3.40
N ALA A 65 4.95 15.68 2.22
CA ALA A 65 5.77 16.68 1.55
C ALA A 65 5.62 18.08 2.17
N THR A 66 4.42 18.42 2.65
CA THR A 66 4.10 19.78 3.12
C THR A 66 4.01 19.89 4.63
N CYS A 67 3.30 18.97 5.28
CA CYS A 67 3.04 18.99 6.73
C CYS A 67 3.18 17.58 7.31
N PRO A 68 4.40 17.02 7.34
CA PRO A 68 4.60 15.63 7.76
C PRO A 68 4.14 15.35 9.21
N GLU A 69 4.16 16.35 10.07
CA GLU A 69 3.71 16.23 11.47
C GLU A 69 2.22 15.99 11.59
N LEU A 70 1.43 16.31 10.57
CA LEU A 70 -0.01 16.10 10.56
C LEU A 70 -0.39 14.72 10.03
N ALA A 71 0.52 14.01 9.39
CA ALA A 71 0.26 12.67 8.85
C ALA A 71 0.05 11.67 10.00
N PRO A 72 -0.99 10.83 9.94
CA PRO A 72 -1.16 9.77 10.92
C PRO A 72 0.04 8.83 10.93
N LYS A 73 0.32 8.24 12.10
CA LYS A 73 1.42 7.28 12.23
C LYS A 73 1.20 6.10 11.29
N TYR A 74 2.29 5.68 10.62
CA TYR A 74 2.25 4.49 9.78
C TYR A 74 2.09 3.23 10.64
N ILE A 75 1.00 2.50 10.42
CA ILE A 75 0.69 1.25 11.10
C ILE A 75 0.41 0.20 10.03
N PRO A 76 1.40 -0.65 9.70
CA PRO A 76 1.26 -1.63 8.62
C PRO A 76 0.06 -2.56 8.77
N SER A 77 -0.27 -2.96 10.01
CA SER A 77 -1.35 -3.89 10.28
C SER A 77 -2.72 -3.41 9.79
N ARG A 78 -2.95 -2.10 9.72
CA ARG A 78 -4.20 -1.55 9.20
C ARG A 78 -4.40 -1.88 7.73
N TYR A 79 -3.33 -1.74 6.94
CA TYR A 79 -3.36 -2.03 5.52
C TYR A 79 -3.37 -3.53 5.26
N GLU A 80 -2.61 -4.28 6.02
CA GLU A 80 -2.48 -5.72 5.87
C GLU A 80 -3.78 -6.46 6.19
N MET A 81 -4.56 -5.96 7.12
CA MET A 81 -5.88 -6.51 7.40
C MET A 81 -6.79 -6.37 6.18
N GLU A 82 -6.80 -5.21 5.52
CA GLU A 82 -7.57 -5.01 4.29
C GLU A 82 -7.09 -5.92 3.17
N LEU A 83 -5.78 -6.05 2.99
CA LEU A 83 -5.18 -6.94 1.99
C LEU A 83 -5.55 -8.39 2.23
N ARG A 84 -5.54 -8.82 3.48
CA ARG A 84 -5.89 -10.17 3.90
C ARG A 84 -7.35 -10.46 3.60
N ILE A 85 -8.24 -9.56 3.96
CA ILE A 85 -9.67 -9.70 3.67
C ILE A 85 -9.90 -9.80 2.17
N THR A 86 -9.27 -8.94 1.38
CA THR A 86 -9.38 -8.95 -0.08
C THR A 86 -8.86 -10.26 -0.68
N GLN A 87 -7.81 -10.83 -0.11
CA GLN A 87 -7.22 -12.08 -0.59
C GLN A 87 -8.04 -13.31 -0.21
N GLU A 88 -8.51 -13.39 1.04
CA GLU A 88 -9.29 -14.52 1.55
C GLU A 88 -10.74 -14.49 1.07
N TYR A 89 -11.28 -13.30 0.86
CA TYR A 89 -12.68 -13.08 0.46
C TYR A 89 -12.75 -12.12 -0.72
N PRO A 90 -12.30 -12.56 -1.92
CA PRO A 90 -12.23 -11.66 -3.08
C PRO A 90 -13.59 -11.07 -3.47
N THR A 91 -14.69 -11.75 -3.13
CA THR A 91 -16.05 -11.29 -3.41
C THR A 91 -16.65 -10.45 -2.28
N ALA A 92 -15.96 -10.34 -1.13
CA ALA A 92 -16.49 -9.64 0.04
C ALA A 92 -16.87 -8.18 -0.28
N ARG A 93 -16.05 -7.50 -1.09
CA ARG A 93 -16.31 -6.12 -1.51
C ARG A 93 -17.56 -6.02 -2.38
N GLU A 94 -17.77 -6.97 -3.28
CA GLU A 94 -18.94 -7.02 -4.15
C GLU A 94 -20.18 -7.37 -3.37
N ILE A 95 -20.08 -8.30 -2.42
CA ILE A 95 -21.17 -8.65 -1.51
C ILE A 95 -21.58 -7.42 -0.69
N ALA A 96 -20.61 -6.67 -0.16
CA ALA A 96 -20.90 -5.45 0.59
C ALA A 96 -21.61 -4.41 -0.27
N LYS A 97 -21.21 -4.23 -1.53
CA LYS A 97 -21.86 -3.33 -2.47
C LYS A 97 -23.30 -3.77 -2.74
N GLU A 98 -23.52 -5.06 -2.91
CA GLU A 98 -24.84 -5.62 -3.15
C GLU A 98 -25.79 -5.40 -1.96
N VAL A 99 -25.30 -5.66 -0.75
CA VAL A 99 -26.04 -5.40 0.50
C VAL A 99 -26.44 -3.93 0.61
N LEU A 100 -25.48 -3.02 0.36
CA LEU A 100 -25.74 -1.57 0.39
C LEU A 100 -26.79 -1.17 -0.65
N ARG A 101 -26.75 -1.77 -1.85
CA ARG A 101 -27.71 -1.52 -2.90
C ARG A 101 -29.12 -1.93 -2.47
N ILE A 102 -29.27 -3.09 -1.85
CA ILE A 102 -30.54 -3.58 -1.35
C ILE A 102 -31.10 -2.68 -0.26
N LEU A 103 -30.25 -2.29 0.69
CA LEU A 103 -30.66 -1.39 1.80
C LEU A 103 -31.11 -0.03 1.30
N ARG A 104 -30.52 0.49 0.22
CA ARG A 104 -30.88 1.79 -0.36
C ARG A 104 -32.22 1.78 -1.07
N LYS A 105 -32.69 0.63 -1.51
CA LYS A 105 -33.98 0.49 -2.21
C LYS A 105 -35.17 0.46 -1.25
N GLU A 106 -34.91 0.16 -0.02
CA GLU A 106 -35.94 0.17 1.04
C GLU A 106 -36.10 1.56 1.65
#